data_f053f6880a951132f07708ac2cef8895
#
_entry.id   f053f6880a951132f07708ac2cef8895
#
_cell.length_a   1.000
_cell.length_b   1.000
_cell.length_c   1.000
_cell.angle_alpha   90.00
_cell.angle_beta   90.00
_cell.angle_gamma   90.00
#
_symmetry.space_group_name_H-M   'P 1'
#
loop_
_entity.id
_entity.type
_entity.pdbx_description
1 polymer ?
#
loop_
_entity_poly.entity_id
_entity_poly.type
_entity_poly.pdbx_seq_one_letter_code
_entity_poly.pdbx_strand_id
1 'polypeptide(L)'
;MPGLTGLRVLAAALGCLAAQPAAPAAAPLKVGIIGAGEIGGTLARLWVAAGHEVLVSSRHPDRLQGLVHSLGPKARAGTPREAAAFGEVVVVSVPYGALPEVGRDLKSELAGKVVLDTCNPYPSRDGEMAVEARKVSTGVADPKFLPGVRLVRAFNAINSGDLAREAHRAGEPIAIPLAGDDAEALAVAQRLVRDAGFAPVVVGSLARARDFDVGTPVYTRLLTAPQLRAALGLKN
;
A
#
# COMPACT_ATOMS: atom_id res chain seq x y z
N MET A 1 14.60 -79.99 -17.89
CA MET A 1 13.36 -79.22 -18.13
C MET A 1 13.66 -77.83 -17.65
N PRO A 2 13.80 -76.84 -18.55
CA PRO A 2 14.19 -75.45 -18.16
C PRO A 2 12.96 -74.61 -17.82
N GLY A 3 13.15 -73.83 -16.72
CA GLY A 3 12.15 -72.91 -16.21
C GLY A 3 12.03 -71.61 -17.03
N LEU A 4 10.83 -71.14 -17.19
CA LEU A 4 10.47 -69.86 -17.87
C LEU A 4 10.77 -68.68 -16.97
N THR A 5 11.66 -67.81 -17.42
CA THR A 5 11.96 -66.52 -16.82
C THR A 5 10.90 -65.50 -17.26
N GLY A 6 10.04 -65.05 -16.35
CA GLY A 6 9.03 -64.00 -16.59
C GLY A 6 9.66 -62.63 -16.68
N LEU A 7 9.60 -62.00 -17.86
CA LEU A 7 10.00 -60.61 -18.09
C LEU A 7 8.90 -59.66 -17.56
N ARG A 8 9.18 -58.92 -16.48
CA ARG A 8 8.29 -57.87 -15.99
C ARG A 8 8.56 -56.58 -16.75
N VAL A 9 7.60 -56.18 -17.58
CA VAL A 9 7.60 -54.86 -18.27
C VAL A 9 7.15 -53.82 -17.24
N LEU A 10 8.06 -52.92 -16.90
CA LEU A 10 7.75 -51.75 -16.07
C LEU A 10 7.17 -50.65 -17.00
N ALA A 11 5.87 -50.44 -16.94
CA ALA A 11 5.24 -49.30 -17.63
C ALA A 11 5.50 -48.01 -16.84
N ALA A 12 6.34 -47.14 -17.40
CA ALA A 12 6.55 -45.78 -16.87
C ALA A 12 5.35 -44.91 -17.28
N ALA A 13 4.51 -44.59 -16.32
CA ALA A 13 3.46 -43.59 -16.49
C ALA A 13 4.07 -42.19 -16.56
N LEU A 14 4.19 -41.57 -17.73
CA LEU A 14 4.48 -40.17 -17.91
C LEU A 14 3.25 -39.37 -17.45
N GLY A 15 3.29 -38.85 -16.24
CA GLY A 15 2.27 -37.89 -15.75
C GLY A 15 2.43 -36.55 -16.50
N CYS A 16 1.51 -36.25 -17.41
CA CYS A 16 1.36 -34.90 -17.96
C CYS A 16 0.98 -33.95 -16.81
N LEU A 17 1.92 -33.13 -16.34
CA LEU A 17 1.60 -31.96 -15.51
C LEU A 17 0.84 -30.96 -16.41
N ALA A 18 -0.49 -30.98 -16.35
CA ALA A 18 -1.31 -29.94 -16.96
C ALA A 18 -0.99 -28.60 -16.28
N ALA A 19 -0.42 -27.66 -17.04
CA ALA A 19 -0.25 -26.29 -16.56
C ALA A 19 -1.63 -25.72 -16.23
N GLN A 20 -1.87 -25.39 -14.97
CA GLN A 20 -3.09 -24.71 -14.56
C GLN A 20 -3.13 -23.33 -15.23
N PRO A 21 -4.27 -22.94 -15.83
CA PRO A 21 -4.41 -21.61 -16.39
C PRO A 21 -4.18 -20.58 -15.27
N ALA A 22 -3.30 -19.61 -15.52
CA ALA A 22 -3.08 -18.50 -14.61
C ALA A 22 -4.42 -17.81 -14.34
N ALA A 23 -4.74 -17.57 -13.08
CA ALA A 23 -5.94 -16.81 -12.71
C ALA A 23 -5.93 -15.47 -13.45
N PRO A 24 -7.07 -15.01 -14.00
CA PRO A 24 -7.13 -13.74 -14.71
C PRO A 24 -6.59 -12.63 -13.82
N ALA A 25 -5.68 -11.82 -14.35
CA ALA A 25 -5.16 -10.67 -13.63
C ALA A 25 -6.33 -9.76 -13.21
N ALA A 26 -6.38 -9.37 -11.93
CA ALA A 26 -7.46 -8.52 -11.44
C ALA A 26 -7.47 -7.18 -12.20
N ALA A 27 -8.66 -6.68 -12.55
CA ALA A 27 -8.83 -5.46 -13.34
C ALA A 27 -8.04 -4.27 -12.73
N PRO A 28 -7.45 -3.39 -13.55
CA PRO A 28 -6.78 -2.19 -13.07
C PRO A 28 -7.70 -1.33 -12.19
N LEU A 29 -7.14 -0.69 -11.17
CA LEU A 29 -7.85 0.25 -10.31
C LEU A 29 -7.59 1.69 -10.79
N LYS A 30 -8.52 2.58 -10.50
CA LYS A 30 -8.30 4.03 -10.53
C LYS A 30 -7.82 4.48 -9.16
N VAL A 31 -6.59 4.99 -9.09
CA VAL A 31 -5.95 5.43 -7.84
C VAL A 31 -5.78 6.94 -7.86
N GLY A 32 -6.44 7.62 -6.94
CA GLY A 32 -6.22 9.05 -6.71
C GLY A 32 -5.15 9.25 -5.63
N ILE A 33 -4.13 10.08 -5.90
CA ILE A 33 -3.07 10.36 -4.93
C ILE A 33 -3.11 11.83 -4.53
N ILE A 34 -3.43 12.09 -3.26
CA ILE A 34 -3.38 13.42 -2.67
C ILE A 34 -2.00 13.63 -2.09
N GLY A 35 -1.18 14.41 -2.80
CA GLY A 35 0.22 14.67 -2.45
C GLY A 35 1.21 13.92 -3.32
N ALA A 36 1.93 14.65 -4.16
CA ALA A 36 2.94 14.17 -5.12
C ALA A 36 4.38 14.33 -4.60
N GLY A 37 4.57 14.19 -3.28
CA GLY A 37 5.89 14.14 -2.66
C GLY A 37 6.62 12.83 -2.98
N GLU A 38 7.75 12.60 -2.30
CA GLU A 38 8.59 11.42 -2.55
C GLU A 38 7.83 10.09 -2.41
N ILE A 39 7.01 9.92 -1.36
CA ILE A 39 6.20 8.70 -1.17
C ILE A 39 5.10 8.63 -2.23
N GLY A 40 4.25 9.66 -2.36
CA GLY A 40 3.14 9.64 -3.32
C GLY A 40 3.59 9.53 -4.77
N GLY A 41 4.67 10.22 -5.16
CA GLY A 41 5.25 10.13 -6.50
C GLY A 41 5.87 8.77 -6.79
N THR A 42 6.53 8.14 -5.81
CA THR A 42 7.06 6.78 -5.94
C THR A 42 5.94 5.75 -6.08
N LEU A 43 4.90 5.83 -5.24
CA LEU A 43 3.73 4.95 -5.33
C LEU A 43 3.01 5.11 -6.68
N ALA A 44 2.87 6.35 -7.18
CA ALA A 44 2.34 6.60 -8.52
C ALA A 44 3.10 5.83 -9.61
N ARG A 45 4.43 5.89 -9.57
CA ARG A 45 5.31 5.19 -10.50
C ARG A 45 5.10 3.68 -10.45
N LEU A 46 5.09 3.11 -9.25
CA LEU A 46 4.94 1.67 -9.05
C LEU A 46 3.57 1.17 -9.53
N TRP A 47 2.48 1.89 -9.22
CA TRP A 47 1.14 1.48 -9.62
C TRP A 47 0.85 1.70 -11.10
N VAL A 48 1.38 2.75 -11.72
CA VAL A 48 1.31 2.90 -13.18
C VAL A 48 2.06 1.74 -13.88
N ALA A 49 3.24 1.37 -13.38
CA ALA A 49 4.00 0.23 -13.89
C ALA A 49 3.24 -1.10 -13.71
N ALA A 50 2.48 -1.26 -12.62
CA ALA A 50 1.60 -2.40 -12.38
C ALA A 50 0.30 -2.37 -13.21
N GLY A 51 0.08 -1.31 -13.99
CA GLY A 51 -1.04 -1.20 -14.93
C GLY A 51 -2.25 -0.41 -14.44
N HIS A 52 -2.23 0.15 -13.24
CA HIS A 52 -3.29 1.01 -12.72
C HIS A 52 -3.36 2.37 -13.42
N GLU A 53 -4.53 2.99 -13.39
CA GLU A 53 -4.70 4.40 -13.78
C GLU A 53 -4.49 5.28 -12.54
N VAL A 54 -3.60 6.27 -12.63
CA VAL A 54 -3.23 7.09 -11.48
C VAL A 54 -3.45 8.58 -11.78
N LEU A 55 -4.17 9.27 -10.89
CA LEU A 55 -4.21 10.72 -10.86
C LEU A 55 -3.42 11.23 -9.65
N VAL A 56 -2.28 11.86 -9.92
CA VAL A 56 -1.40 12.45 -8.90
C VAL A 56 -1.78 13.91 -8.71
N SER A 57 -1.88 14.36 -7.47
CA SER A 57 -2.32 15.73 -7.22
C SER A 57 -1.35 16.57 -6.40
N SER A 58 -1.45 17.86 -6.64
CA SER A 58 -0.74 18.90 -5.90
C SER A 58 -1.63 20.16 -5.86
N ARG A 59 -1.33 21.07 -4.91
CA ARG A 59 -1.88 22.44 -4.93
C ARG A 59 -1.44 23.24 -6.18
N HIS A 60 -0.41 22.75 -6.87
CA HIS A 60 0.15 23.31 -8.11
C HIS A 60 0.28 22.21 -9.16
N PRO A 61 -0.82 21.75 -9.80
CA PRO A 61 -0.80 20.62 -10.73
C PRO A 61 0.15 20.81 -11.92
N ASP A 62 0.34 22.06 -12.36
CA ASP A 62 1.24 22.39 -13.47
C ASP A 62 2.67 21.92 -13.23
N ARG A 63 3.12 21.87 -11.95
CA ARG A 63 4.46 21.40 -11.57
C ARG A 63 4.62 19.90 -11.68
N LEU A 64 3.53 19.16 -11.88
CA LEU A 64 3.53 17.70 -11.99
C LEU A 64 3.67 17.19 -13.42
N GLN A 65 3.70 18.07 -14.44
CA GLN A 65 3.75 17.68 -15.85
C GLN A 65 4.97 16.80 -16.16
N GLY A 66 6.14 17.14 -15.61
CA GLY A 66 7.35 16.33 -15.76
C GLY A 66 7.21 14.92 -15.16
N LEU A 67 6.57 14.82 -13.99
CA LEU A 67 6.31 13.54 -13.35
C LEU A 67 5.36 12.70 -14.23
N VAL A 68 4.18 13.19 -14.55
CA VAL A 68 3.18 12.41 -15.30
C VAL A 68 3.65 12.03 -16.70
N HIS A 69 4.41 12.92 -17.36
CA HIS A 69 5.05 12.61 -18.64
C HIS A 69 6.00 11.39 -18.52
N SER A 70 6.78 11.34 -17.45
CA SER A 70 7.69 10.20 -17.18
C SER A 70 6.98 8.90 -16.82
N LEU A 71 5.73 8.97 -16.34
CA LEU A 71 4.91 7.83 -15.98
C LEU A 71 4.12 7.24 -17.16
N GLY A 72 3.89 8.03 -18.20
CA GLY A 72 3.19 7.59 -19.41
C GLY A 72 1.65 7.76 -19.34
N PRO A 73 0.92 7.19 -20.30
CA PRO A 73 -0.48 7.56 -20.58
C PRO A 73 -1.49 7.17 -19.50
N LYS A 74 -1.12 6.32 -18.55
CA LYS A 74 -1.97 5.93 -17.42
C LYS A 74 -1.87 6.89 -16.22
N ALA A 75 -0.98 7.89 -16.29
CA ALA A 75 -0.83 8.91 -15.27
C ALA A 75 -1.43 10.25 -15.71
N ARG A 76 -2.06 10.95 -14.76
CA ARG A 76 -2.58 12.31 -14.94
C ARG A 76 -2.20 13.17 -13.75
N ALA A 77 -2.03 14.48 -14.00
CA ALA A 77 -1.91 15.47 -12.96
C ALA A 77 -3.26 16.16 -12.72
N GLY A 78 -3.53 16.56 -11.48
CA GLY A 78 -4.72 17.31 -11.13
C GLY A 78 -4.63 17.94 -9.75
N THR A 79 -5.73 18.56 -9.35
CA THR A 79 -5.95 19.09 -8.01
C THR A 79 -6.25 17.94 -7.02
N PRO A 80 -6.11 18.18 -5.70
CA PRO A 80 -6.53 17.20 -4.70
C PRO A 80 -7.99 16.74 -4.83
N ARG A 81 -8.90 17.64 -5.21
CA ARG A 81 -10.31 17.34 -5.44
C ARG A 81 -10.52 16.43 -6.65
N GLU A 82 -9.83 16.70 -7.74
CA GLU A 82 -9.88 15.83 -8.92
C GLU A 82 -9.32 14.45 -8.63
N ALA A 83 -8.23 14.34 -7.86
CA ALA A 83 -7.68 13.05 -7.45
C ALA A 83 -8.64 12.28 -6.54
N ALA A 84 -9.23 12.94 -5.55
CA ALA A 84 -10.22 12.36 -4.67
C ALA A 84 -11.46 11.87 -5.43
N ALA A 85 -11.95 12.64 -6.41
CA ALA A 85 -13.10 12.28 -7.24
C ALA A 85 -12.79 11.13 -8.20
N PHE A 86 -11.60 11.13 -8.83
CA PHE A 86 -11.16 10.14 -9.80
C PHE A 86 -10.96 8.75 -9.20
N GLY A 87 -10.32 8.68 -8.02
CA GLY A 87 -9.91 7.40 -7.43
C GLY A 87 -11.08 6.56 -6.92
N GLU A 88 -11.12 5.29 -7.29
CA GLU A 88 -11.86 4.25 -6.57
C GLU A 88 -11.21 4.00 -5.21
N VAL A 89 -9.89 4.14 -5.18
CA VAL A 89 -9.05 4.15 -3.98
C VAL A 89 -8.30 5.46 -3.94
N VAL A 90 -8.24 6.09 -2.78
CA VAL A 90 -7.51 7.34 -2.59
C VAL A 90 -6.34 7.13 -1.64
N VAL A 91 -5.19 7.67 -1.99
CA VAL A 91 -3.99 7.67 -1.14
C VAL A 91 -3.75 9.09 -0.64
N VAL A 92 -3.65 9.25 0.67
CA VAL A 92 -3.28 10.51 1.29
C VAL A 92 -1.82 10.45 1.69
N SER A 93 -0.99 11.28 1.05
CA SER A 93 0.46 11.33 1.22
C SER A 93 0.94 12.78 1.34
N VAL A 94 0.50 13.44 2.39
CA VAL A 94 0.75 14.85 2.69
C VAL A 94 1.48 15.00 4.03
N PRO A 95 2.06 16.17 4.36
CA PRO A 95 2.44 16.47 5.73
C PRO A 95 1.26 16.26 6.70
N TYR A 96 1.52 15.66 7.86
CA TYR A 96 0.47 15.27 8.82
C TYR A 96 -0.45 16.44 9.20
N GLY A 97 0.12 17.64 9.39
CA GLY A 97 -0.61 18.86 9.69
C GLY A 97 -1.64 19.28 8.65
N ALA A 98 -1.59 18.72 7.43
CA ALA A 98 -2.57 19.00 6.37
C ALA A 98 -3.80 18.06 6.40
N LEU A 99 -3.81 16.99 7.21
CA LEU A 99 -4.93 16.04 7.28
C LEU A 99 -6.28 16.69 7.59
N PRO A 100 -6.39 17.64 8.56
CA PRO A 100 -7.66 18.30 8.85
C PRO A 100 -8.22 19.09 7.65
N GLU A 101 -7.35 19.73 6.87
CA GLU A 101 -7.75 20.45 5.67
C GLU A 101 -8.22 19.47 4.59
N VAL A 102 -7.46 18.40 4.33
CA VAL A 102 -7.84 17.35 3.37
C VAL A 102 -9.21 16.76 3.72
N GLY A 103 -9.43 16.38 4.97
CA GLY A 103 -10.69 15.78 5.38
C GLY A 103 -11.88 16.72 5.36
N ARG A 104 -11.67 18.02 5.66
CA ARG A 104 -12.72 19.04 5.58
C ARG A 104 -13.07 19.36 4.13
N ASP A 105 -12.05 19.63 3.30
CA ASP A 105 -12.24 20.19 1.98
C ASP A 105 -12.64 19.13 0.94
N LEU A 106 -12.31 17.85 1.19
CA LEU A 106 -12.58 16.73 0.28
C LEU A 106 -13.58 15.72 0.86
N LYS A 107 -14.33 16.12 1.90
CA LYS A 107 -15.25 15.23 2.62
C LYS A 107 -16.23 14.50 1.70
N SER A 108 -16.80 15.19 0.73
CA SER A 108 -17.77 14.62 -0.20
C SER A 108 -17.15 13.61 -1.16
N GLU A 109 -15.96 13.92 -1.68
CA GLU A 109 -15.26 13.08 -2.64
C GLU A 109 -14.64 11.82 -2.00
N LEU A 110 -14.32 11.91 -0.70
CA LEU A 110 -13.73 10.80 0.06
C LEU A 110 -14.78 9.90 0.71
N ALA A 111 -16.01 10.35 0.86
CA ALA A 111 -17.06 9.61 1.59
C ALA A 111 -17.24 8.18 1.06
N GLY A 112 -17.13 7.19 1.97
CA GLY A 112 -17.27 5.75 1.68
C GLY A 112 -16.12 5.13 0.91
N LYS A 113 -15.13 5.89 0.47
CA LYS A 113 -13.99 5.35 -0.28
C LYS A 113 -12.97 4.66 0.62
N VAL A 114 -12.24 3.72 0.03
CA VAL A 114 -11.03 3.18 0.63
C VAL A 114 -9.95 4.26 0.57
N VAL A 115 -9.40 4.61 1.72
CA VAL A 115 -8.33 5.60 1.84
C VAL A 115 -7.11 4.97 2.49
N LEU A 116 -5.99 4.95 1.76
CA LEU A 116 -4.69 4.58 2.29
C LEU A 116 -4.01 5.85 2.83
N ASP A 117 -3.69 5.86 4.11
CA ASP A 117 -3.01 6.97 4.75
C ASP A 117 -1.56 6.62 5.04
N THR A 118 -0.64 7.38 4.43
CA THR A 118 0.81 7.23 4.57
C THR A 118 1.43 8.30 5.48
N CYS A 119 0.61 9.20 6.04
CA CYS A 119 1.09 10.38 6.76
C CYS A 119 1.70 10.01 8.12
N ASN A 120 2.76 10.72 8.50
CA ASN A 120 3.43 10.53 9.77
C ASN A 120 3.51 11.84 10.57
N PRO A 121 3.16 11.81 11.87
CA PRO A 121 3.22 12.98 12.73
C PRO A 121 4.65 13.25 13.22
N TYR A 122 5.27 14.30 12.70
CA TYR A 122 6.58 14.78 13.15
C TYR A 122 6.44 16.11 13.88
N PRO A 123 6.63 16.16 15.22
CA PRO A 123 6.47 17.40 15.99
C PRO A 123 7.25 18.59 15.47
N SER A 124 8.45 18.37 14.93
CA SER A 124 9.28 19.43 14.34
C SER A 124 8.67 20.08 13.09
N ARG A 125 7.75 19.39 12.40
CA ARG A 125 7.06 19.88 11.20
C ARG A 125 5.60 20.25 11.46
N ASP A 126 4.91 19.44 12.27
CA ASP A 126 3.45 19.44 12.40
C ASP A 126 3.00 19.94 13.81
N GLY A 127 3.94 20.35 14.68
CA GLY A 127 3.67 20.97 15.96
C GLY A 127 2.89 20.08 16.94
N GLU A 128 2.06 20.72 17.76
CA GLU A 128 1.30 20.07 18.86
C GLU A 128 0.35 18.98 18.34
N MET A 129 -0.24 19.16 17.17
CA MET A 129 -1.09 18.13 16.56
C MET A 129 -0.36 16.79 16.41
N ALA A 130 0.93 16.84 16.04
CA ALA A 130 1.74 15.63 15.93
C ALA A 130 2.07 15.03 17.31
N VAL A 131 2.30 15.88 18.31
CA VAL A 131 2.52 15.44 19.70
C VAL A 131 1.29 14.68 20.21
N GLU A 132 0.09 15.23 20.04
CA GLU A 132 -1.16 14.59 20.46
C GLU A 132 -1.44 13.30 19.71
N ALA A 133 -1.24 13.28 18.40
CA ALA A 133 -1.42 12.07 17.60
C ALA A 133 -0.48 10.93 18.06
N ARG A 134 0.77 11.25 18.39
CA ARG A 134 1.73 10.24 18.88
C ARG A 134 1.39 9.69 20.26
N LYS A 135 0.70 10.47 21.13
CA LYS A 135 0.23 9.97 22.43
C LYS A 135 -0.83 8.88 22.29
N VAL A 136 -1.73 9.01 21.31
CA VAL A 136 -2.86 8.09 21.14
C VAL A 136 -2.68 7.06 20.00
N SER A 137 -1.71 7.25 19.10
CA SER A 137 -1.49 6.56 17.83
C SER A 137 -2.27 7.17 16.67
N THR A 138 -1.66 7.09 15.47
CA THR A 138 -2.28 7.57 14.23
C THR A 138 -3.57 6.82 13.91
N GLY A 139 -3.66 5.52 14.19
CA GLY A 139 -4.89 4.75 14.00
C GLY A 139 -6.08 5.22 14.84
N VAL A 140 -5.84 6.00 15.90
CA VAL A 140 -6.89 6.62 16.75
C VAL A 140 -7.12 8.08 16.37
N ALA A 141 -6.07 8.79 15.96
CA ALA A 141 -6.12 10.22 15.65
C ALA A 141 -6.69 10.50 14.25
N ASP A 142 -6.20 9.77 13.23
CA ASP A 142 -6.46 10.06 11.82
C ASP A 142 -7.93 9.91 11.39
N PRO A 143 -8.72 8.94 11.91
CA PRO A 143 -10.15 8.86 11.62
C PRO A 143 -10.95 10.11 11.98
N LYS A 144 -10.46 10.91 12.94
CA LYS A 144 -11.11 12.17 13.34
C LYS A 144 -10.94 13.25 12.26
N PHE A 145 -9.83 13.19 11.51
CA PHE A 145 -9.55 14.11 10.42
C PHE A 145 -10.15 13.64 9.09
N LEU A 146 -10.36 12.34 8.91
CA LEU A 146 -10.88 11.72 7.70
C LEU A 146 -12.21 10.98 7.99
N PRO A 147 -13.29 11.68 8.40
CA PRO A 147 -14.53 11.04 8.78
C PRO A 147 -15.26 10.45 7.56
N GLY A 148 -15.85 9.26 7.76
CA GLY A 148 -16.69 8.59 6.75
C GLY A 148 -15.91 7.87 5.65
N VAL A 149 -14.59 7.71 5.79
CA VAL A 149 -13.77 6.90 4.89
C VAL A 149 -13.55 5.50 5.45
N ARG A 150 -13.20 4.56 4.59
CA ARG A 150 -12.73 3.21 4.94
C ARG A 150 -11.21 3.24 5.02
N LEU A 151 -10.70 3.65 6.19
CA LEU A 151 -9.29 4.01 6.39
C LEU A 151 -8.40 2.77 6.56
N VAL A 152 -7.26 2.77 5.87
CA VAL A 152 -6.17 1.81 6.08
C VAL A 152 -4.86 2.58 6.26
N ARG A 153 -4.16 2.32 7.36
CA ARG A 153 -2.78 2.78 7.53
C ARG A 153 -1.86 1.88 6.73
N ALA A 154 -1.07 2.47 5.83
CA ALA A 154 -0.16 1.74 4.94
C ALA A 154 1.00 2.63 4.49
N PHE A 155 2.17 2.04 4.19
CA PHE A 155 3.36 2.73 3.67
C PHE A 155 3.92 3.86 4.57
N ASN A 156 3.41 4.04 5.75
CA ASN A 156 3.91 5.01 6.74
C ASN A 156 5.22 4.53 7.42
N ALA A 157 5.45 3.21 7.48
CA ALA A 157 6.59 2.61 8.17
C ALA A 157 7.78 2.28 7.23
N ILE A 158 7.84 2.85 6.05
CA ILE A 158 8.97 2.76 5.13
C ILE A 158 9.41 4.17 4.72
N ASN A 159 10.71 4.41 4.63
CA ASN A 159 11.19 5.71 4.14
C ASN A 159 11.16 5.78 2.60
N SER A 160 11.16 6.98 2.05
CA SER A 160 11.00 7.19 0.61
C SER A 160 12.11 6.58 -0.25
N GLY A 161 13.35 6.64 0.23
CA GLY A 161 14.48 6.04 -0.48
C GLY A 161 14.38 4.52 -0.54
N ASP A 162 13.98 3.89 0.56
CA ASP A 162 13.77 2.44 0.63
C ASP A 162 12.54 2.02 -0.18
N LEU A 163 11.45 2.79 -0.16
CA LEU A 163 10.28 2.53 -0.98
C LEU A 163 10.64 2.44 -2.48
N ALA A 164 11.50 3.33 -2.95
CA ALA A 164 11.95 3.31 -4.34
C ALA A 164 12.92 2.15 -4.66
N ARG A 165 13.84 1.85 -3.71
CA ARG A 165 14.93 0.90 -3.93
C ARG A 165 14.50 -0.55 -3.76
N GLU A 166 13.62 -0.82 -2.79
CA GLU A 166 13.25 -2.17 -2.40
C GLU A 166 12.00 -2.71 -3.12
N ALA A 167 11.32 -1.85 -3.90
CA ALA A 167 10.19 -2.28 -4.74
C ALA A 167 10.65 -3.35 -5.74
N HIS A 168 9.90 -4.47 -5.80
CA HIS A 168 10.22 -5.60 -6.69
C HIS A 168 11.64 -6.15 -6.53
N ARG A 169 12.26 -6.04 -5.35
CA ARG A 169 13.60 -6.58 -5.09
C ARG A 169 13.67 -8.07 -5.41
N ALA A 170 14.85 -8.54 -5.78
CA ALA A 170 15.11 -9.97 -5.92
C ALA A 170 15.01 -10.69 -4.55
N GLY A 171 14.49 -11.90 -4.54
CA GLY A 171 14.32 -12.68 -3.33
C GLY A 171 13.04 -12.32 -2.54
N GLU A 172 13.11 -12.43 -1.21
CA GLU A 172 11.95 -12.20 -0.36
C GLU A 172 11.61 -10.71 -0.28
N PRO A 173 10.37 -10.29 -0.62
CA PRO A 173 9.99 -8.88 -0.61
C PRO A 173 9.93 -8.31 0.82
N ILE A 174 10.22 -7.00 0.93
CA ILE A 174 10.04 -6.26 2.17
C ILE A 174 8.56 -6.18 2.52
N ALA A 175 8.26 -6.31 3.81
CA ALA A 175 6.91 -6.25 4.32
C ALA A 175 6.45 -4.80 4.55
N ILE A 176 5.19 -4.53 4.16
CA ILE A 176 4.47 -3.31 4.53
C ILE A 176 3.38 -3.68 5.54
N PRO A 177 3.45 -3.16 6.77
CA PRO A 177 2.40 -3.36 7.76
C PRO A 177 1.13 -2.59 7.36
N LEU A 178 -0.02 -3.22 7.61
CA LEU A 178 -1.36 -2.66 7.35
C LEU A 178 -2.21 -2.73 8.62
N ALA A 179 -2.93 -1.66 8.90
CA ALA A 179 -3.96 -1.63 9.94
C ALA A 179 -5.24 -0.99 9.39
N GLY A 180 -6.37 -1.62 9.66
CA GLY A 180 -7.69 -1.14 9.19
C GLY A 180 -8.82 -1.93 9.83
N ASP A 181 -10.01 -1.35 9.87
CA ASP A 181 -11.19 -1.97 10.50
C ASP A 181 -12.13 -2.61 9.47
N ASP A 182 -11.96 -2.30 8.18
CA ASP A 182 -12.78 -2.80 7.08
C ASP A 182 -12.02 -3.86 6.27
N ALA A 183 -12.57 -5.07 6.21
CA ALA A 183 -11.91 -6.21 5.57
C ALA A 183 -11.72 -6.04 4.05
N GLU A 184 -12.68 -5.40 3.35
CA GLU A 184 -12.55 -5.16 1.91
C GLU A 184 -11.53 -4.06 1.64
N ALA A 185 -11.50 -3.01 2.46
CA ALA A 185 -10.47 -1.98 2.36
C ALA A 185 -9.06 -2.55 2.59
N LEU A 186 -8.92 -3.45 3.57
CA LEU A 186 -7.67 -4.19 3.79
C LEU A 186 -7.31 -5.07 2.58
N ALA A 187 -8.27 -5.74 1.95
CA ALA A 187 -8.02 -6.55 0.75
C ALA A 187 -7.52 -5.69 -0.43
N VAL A 188 -8.11 -4.51 -0.63
CA VAL A 188 -7.67 -3.54 -1.64
C VAL A 188 -6.26 -3.03 -1.32
N ALA A 189 -5.99 -2.66 -0.07
CA ALA A 189 -4.67 -2.21 0.36
C ALA A 189 -3.61 -3.30 0.19
N GLN A 190 -3.91 -4.54 0.55
CA GLN A 190 -3.01 -5.68 0.34
C GLN A 190 -2.68 -5.89 -1.15
N ARG A 191 -3.67 -5.72 -2.03
CA ARG A 191 -3.45 -5.77 -3.47
C ARG A 191 -2.47 -4.67 -3.91
N LEU A 192 -2.73 -3.41 -3.57
CA LEU A 192 -1.87 -2.28 -3.93
C LEU A 192 -0.45 -2.41 -3.37
N VAL A 193 -0.29 -3.01 -2.18
CA VAL A 193 1.04 -3.32 -1.62
C VAL A 193 1.76 -4.36 -2.48
N ARG A 194 1.09 -5.44 -2.89
CA ARG A 194 1.69 -6.45 -3.79
C ARG A 194 2.03 -5.87 -5.15
N ASP A 195 1.12 -5.08 -5.72
CA ASP A 195 1.29 -4.45 -7.02
C ASP A 195 2.44 -3.42 -7.02
N ALA A 196 2.76 -2.85 -5.85
CA ALA A 196 3.96 -2.03 -5.63
C ALA A 196 5.24 -2.85 -5.37
N GLY A 197 5.19 -4.18 -5.37
CA GLY A 197 6.35 -5.07 -5.21
C GLY A 197 6.74 -5.38 -3.77
N PHE A 198 5.80 -5.27 -2.82
CA PHE A 198 6.01 -5.52 -1.39
C PHE A 198 5.11 -6.65 -0.86
N ALA A 199 5.44 -7.16 0.31
CA ALA A 199 4.62 -8.16 1.01
C ALA A 199 3.66 -7.47 2.00
N PRO A 200 2.33 -7.55 1.84
CA PRO A 200 1.41 -6.99 2.81
C PRO A 200 1.34 -7.85 4.07
N VAL A 201 1.41 -7.21 5.24
CA VAL A 201 1.19 -7.85 6.54
C VAL A 201 0.08 -7.11 7.28
N VAL A 202 -1.10 -7.71 7.35
CA VAL A 202 -2.19 -7.16 8.16
C VAL A 202 -1.85 -7.37 9.64
N VAL A 203 -1.70 -6.26 10.36
CA VAL A 203 -1.38 -6.25 11.79
C VAL A 203 -2.65 -6.33 12.64
N GLY A 204 -3.76 -5.79 12.16
CA GLY A 204 -5.05 -5.83 12.80
C GLY A 204 -5.90 -4.58 12.55
N SER A 205 -6.75 -4.23 13.51
CA SER A 205 -7.59 -3.02 13.47
C SER A 205 -6.75 -1.74 13.40
N LEU A 206 -7.36 -0.60 13.07
CA LEU A 206 -6.70 0.70 13.05
C LEU A 206 -5.95 1.00 14.35
N ALA A 207 -6.46 0.58 15.50
CA ALA A 207 -5.78 0.74 16.79
C ALA A 207 -4.40 0.08 16.84
N ARG A 208 -4.15 -0.94 16.00
CA ARG A 208 -2.85 -1.63 15.89
C ARG A 208 -1.82 -0.84 15.07
N ALA A 209 -2.19 0.31 14.46
CA ALA A 209 -1.21 1.20 13.84
C ALA A 209 -0.11 1.63 14.82
N ARG A 210 -0.43 1.72 16.11
CA ARG A 210 0.53 1.98 17.20
C ARG A 210 1.76 1.07 17.17
N ASP A 211 1.64 -0.12 16.61
CA ASP A 211 2.70 -1.12 16.61
C ASP A 211 3.77 -0.84 15.54
N PHE A 212 3.43 0.02 14.55
CA PHE A 212 4.32 0.43 13.47
C PHE A 212 4.34 1.95 13.19
N ASP A 213 3.79 2.75 14.10
CA ASP A 213 3.89 4.22 14.09
C ASP A 213 5.34 4.70 14.30
N VAL A 214 5.57 5.98 14.05
CA VAL A 214 6.86 6.64 14.25
C VAL A 214 7.44 6.38 15.63
N GLY A 215 8.67 5.88 15.67
CA GLY A 215 9.42 5.61 16.92
C GLY A 215 9.25 4.18 17.45
N THR A 216 8.47 3.32 16.80
CA THR A 216 8.39 1.90 17.18
C THR A 216 9.61 1.10 16.69
N PRO A 217 9.89 -0.07 17.26
CA PRO A 217 11.04 -0.91 16.86
C PRO A 217 11.01 -1.37 15.40
N VAL A 218 9.83 -1.42 14.77
CA VAL A 218 9.66 -1.85 13.36
C VAL A 218 9.60 -0.68 12.38
N TYR A 219 9.46 0.54 12.89
CA TYR A 219 9.39 1.74 12.05
C TYR A 219 10.65 1.90 11.19
N THR A 220 10.48 2.05 9.89
CA THR A 220 11.56 2.15 8.88
C THR A 220 12.57 0.99 8.86
N ARG A 221 12.20 -0.17 9.42
CA ARG A 221 13.03 -1.38 9.33
C ARG A 221 12.64 -2.19 8.09
N LEU A 222 13.65 -2.60 7.33
CA LEU A 222 13.48 -3.43 6.14
C LEU A 222 13.35 -4.90 6.55
N LEU A 223 12.16 -5.28 7.01
CA LEU A 223 11.83 -6.63 7.46
C LEU A 223 11.04 -7.37 6.39
N THR A 224 11.31 -8.66 6.23
CA THR A 224 10.45 -9.56 5.44
C THR A 224 9.16 -9.88 6.20
N ALA A 225 8.16 -10.48 5.53
CA ALA A 225 6.89 -10.78 6.20
C ALA A 225 7.02 -11.68 7.42
N PRO A 226 7.81 -12.78 7.42
CA PRO A 226 8.06 -13.58 8.61
C PRO A 226 8.75 -12.78 9.74
N GLN A 227 9.74 -11.96 9.39
CA GLN A 227 10.46 -11.13 10.37
C GLN A 227 9.55 -10.08 11.01
N LEU A 228 8.71 -9.41 10.20
CA LEU A 228 7.75 -8.43 10.72
C LEU A 228 6.70 -9.08 11.61
N ARG A 229 6.15 -10.25 11.21
CA ARG A 229 5.21 -11.01 12.03
C ARG A 229 5.84 -11.38 13.37
N ALA A 230 7.06 -11.91 13.38
CA ALA A 230 7.78 -12.26 14.60
C ALA A 230 8.00 -11.02 15.49
N ALA A 231 8.44 -9.89 14.92
CA ALA A 231 8.68 -8.65 15.66
C ALA A 231 7.40 -8.07 16.30
N LEU A 232 6.24 -8.31 15.69
CA LEU A 232 4.93 -7.83 16.15
C LEU A 232 4.14 -8.90 16.97
N GLY A 233 4.70 -10.08 17.20
CA GLY A 233 4.03 -11.17 17.91
C GLY A 233 2.77 -11.68 17.21
N LEU A 234 2.70 -11.59 15.88
CA LEU A 234 1.57 -12.07 15.09
C LEU A 234 1.71 -13.58 14.84
N LYS A 235 0.61 -14.31 15.01
CA LYS A 235 0.55 -15.74 14.65
C LYS A 235 0.67 -15.89 13.12
N ASN A 236 1.31 -16.96 12.69
CA ASN A 236 1.38 -17.37 11.29
C ASN A 236 0.01 -17.79 10.77
#